data_8730239dd2c4c54f51a1897e585415fd
#
_entry.id   8730239dd2c4c54f51a1897e585415fd
#
_cell.length_a   1.000
_cell.length_b   1.000
_cell.length_c   1.000
_cell.angle_alpha   90.00
_cell.angle_beta   90.00
_cell.angle_gamma   90.00
#
_symmetry.space_group_name_H-M   'P 1'
#
loop_
_entity.id
_entity.type
_entity.pdbx_description
1 polymer ?
#
loop_
_entity_poly.entity_id
_entity_poly.type
_entity_poly.pdbx_seq_one_letter_code
_entity_poly.pdbx_strand_id
1 'polypeptide(L)'
;DFWGTKEGDLFAKNFKSNNGILGGVLVPPFDKPSTIENLSDMLLLAKKYKLEVDLHIDESSIEPGLGMKILLNTIEKLNSNVKVTCSHSSSLLLLKDAELTKLAERMYKKNIKVIALPLTNFWLLNRQGKNTISRPVAPIKQLQKAFIDVSIGSDNVQDPWYPFGN
;
A
#
# COMPACT_ATOMS: atom_id res chain seq x y z
N ASP A 1 -17.72 -5.01 -4.22
CA ASP A 1 -17.34 -4.18 -3.06
C ASP A 1 -17.69 -4.92 -1.76
N PHE A 2 -16.70 -5.31 -0.99
CA PHE A 2 -16.90 -6.01 0.28
C PHE A 2 -17.14 -5.03 1.43
N TRP A 3 -16.33 -3.97 1.49
CA TRP A 3 -16.35 -3.06 2.62
C TRP A 3 -17.63 -2.23 2.75
N GLY A 4 -18.33 -1.96 1.64
CA GLY A 4 -19.64 -1.29 1.61
C GLY A 4 -20.83 -2.16 2.02
N THR A 5 -20.59 -3.42 2.41
CA THR A 5 -21.66 -4.37 2.77
C THR A 5 -21.87 -4.50 4.27
N LYS A 6 -22.98 -5.16 4.67
CA LYS A 6 -23.23 -5.50 6.09
C LYS A 6 -22.18 -6.48 6.62
N GLU A 7 -21.70 -7.38 5.78
CA GLU A 7 -20.64 -8.33 6.10
C GLU A 7 -19.32 -7.61 6.38
N GLY A 8 -18.97 -6.62 5.55
CA GLY A 8 -17.79 -5.78 5.77
C GLY A 8 -17.85 -4.98 7.08
N ASP A 9 -19.01 -4.42 7.41
CA ASP A 9 -19.22 -3.72 8.68
C ASP A 9 -19.08 -4.67 9.89
N LEU A 10 -19.68 -5.85 9.82
CA LEU A 10 -19.56 -6.87 10.87
C LEU A 10 -18.12 -7.35 11.04
N PHE A 11 -17.42 -7.54 9.93
CA PHE A 11 -16.01 -7.93 9.90
C PHE A 11 -15.14 -6.88 10.60
N ALA A 12 -15.29 -5.59 10.23
CA ALA A 12 -14.55 -4.50 10.86
C ALA A 12 -14.84 -4.40 12.37
N LYS A 13 -16.11 -4.59 12.77
CA LYS A 13 -16.49 -4.63 14.20
C LYS A 13 -15.78 -5.75 14.95
N ASN A 14 -15.71 -6.95 14.36
CA ASN A 14 -15.01 -8.09 14.97
C ASN A 14 -13.51 -7.86 15.08
N PHE A 15 -12.89 -7.22 14.08
CA PHE A 15 -11.48 -6.82 14.12
C PHE A 15 -11.22 -5.86 15.28
N LYS A 16 -12.11 -4.89 15.51
CA LYS A 16 -12.01 -3.98 16.65
C LYS A 16 -11.99 -4.73 17.99
N SER A 17 -12.84 -5.73 18.15
CA SER A 17 -12.92 -6.52 19.38
C SER A 17 -11.67 -7.34 19.64
N ASN A 18 -10.87 -7.63 18.61
CA ASN A 18 -9.67 -8.47 18.68
C ASN A 18 -8.37 -7.66 18.44
N ASN A 19 -8.40 -6.34 18.53
CA ASN A 19 -7.27 -5.46 18.25
C ASN A 19 -6.63 -5.69 16.86
N GLY A 20 -7.46 -6.04 15.87
CA GLY A 20 -7.02 -6.28 14.50
C GLY A 20 -6.77 -5.00 13.71
N ILE A 21 -6.20 -5.19 12.51
CA ILE A 21 -5.93 -4.14 11.51
C ILE A 21 -6.69 -4.52 10.24
N LEU A 22 -7.33 -3.58 9.56
CA LEU A 22 -7.98 -3.86 8.28
C LEU A 22 -6.92 -3.97 7.19
N GLY A 23 -7.01 -5.01 6.37
CA GLY A 23 -6.07 -5.25 5.29
C GLY A 23 -6.73 -5.19 3.91
N GLY A 24 -5.94 -4.85 2.89
CA GLY A 24 -6.38 -4.84 1.52
C GLY A 24 -5.23 -4.79 0.51
N VAL A 25 -5.58 -4.93 -0.76
CA VAL A 25 -4.64 -4.88 -1.88
C VAL A 25 -5.05 -3.77 -2.84
N LEU A 26 -4.13 -2.91 -3.20
CA LEU A 26 -4.33 -1.80 -4.14
C LEU A 26 -3.23 -1.81 -5.20
N VAL A 27 -3.43 -2.63 -6.21
CA VAL A 27 -2.52 -2.84 -7.35
C VAL A 27 -3.25 -2.70 -8.68
N PRO A 28 -2.55 -2.39 -9.79
CA PRO A 28 -3.17 -2.33 -11.12
C PRO A 28 -3.88 -3.64 -11.50
N PRO A 29 -4.91 -3.57 -12.38
CA PRO A 29 -5.41 -2.37 -13.04
C PRO A 29 -6.37 -1.55 -12.17
N PHE A 30 -6.31 -0.22 -12.26
CA PHE A 30 -7.17 0.71 -11.51
C PHE A 30 -8.36 1.25 -12.32
N ASP A 31 -8.73 0.56 -13.39
CA ASP A 31 -9.78 0.94 -14.33
C ASP A 31 -11.20 0.76 -13.79
N LYS A 32 -11.37 0.09 -12.65
CA LYS A 32 -12.68 -0.18 -12.06
C LYS A 32 -13.08 0.89 -11.04
N PRO A 33 -14.21 1.60 -11.22
CA PRO A 33 -14.73 2.53 -10.21
C PRO A 33 -14.88 1.89 -8.83
N SER A 34 -15.25 0.61 -8.78
CA SER A 34 -15.38 -0.17 -7.55
C SER A 34 -14.09 -0.25 -6.71
N THR A 35 -12.92 -0.07 -7.31
CA THR A 35 -11.66 -0.03 -6.56
C THR A 35 -11.60 1.16 -5.60
N ILE A 36 -11.99 2.34 -6.08
CA ILE A 36 -12.00 3.58 -5.27
C ILE A 36 -13.14 3.54 -4.26
N GLU A 37 -14.29 3.00 -4.63
CA GLU A 37 -15.45 2.83 -3.74
C GLU A 37 -15.08 1.91 -2.58
N ASN A 38 -14.55 0.74 -2.87
CA ASN A 38 -14.13 -0.25 -1.88
C ASN A 38 -13.05 0.29 -0.93
N LEU A 39 -12.08 1.03 -1.44
CA LEU A 39 -11.08 1.72 -0.62
C LEU A 39 -11.72 2.78 0.28
N SER A 40 -12.67 3.54 -0.25
CA SER A 40 -13.37 4.59 0.51
C SER A 40 -14.17 3.98 1.65
N ASP A 41 -14.90 2.90 1.40
CA ASP A 41 -15.72 2.21 2.40
C ASP A 41 -14.84 1.56 3.47
N MET A 42 -13.71 0.96 3.11
CA MET A 42 -12.75 0.44 4.08
C MET A 42 -12.21 1.54 4.99
N LEU A 43 -11.84 2.70 4.45
CA LEU A 43 -11.35 3.84 5.25
C LEU A 43 -12.45 4.43 6.15
N LEU A 44 -13.70 4.44 5.70
CA LEU A 44 -14.84 4.87 6.52
C LEU A 44 -15.09 3.91 7.68
N LEU A 45 -15.02 2.60 7.44
CA LEU A 45 -15.13 1.59 8.49
C LEU A 45 -13.95 1.67 9.47
N ALA A 46 -12.73 1.83 8.97
CA ALA A 46 -11.56 2.03 9.81
C ALA A 46 -11.72 3.26 10.73
N LYS A 47 -12.22 4.37 10.19
CA LYS A 47 -12.54 5.58 10.97
C LYS A 47 -13.64 5.31 12.01
N LYS A 48 -14.74 4.66 11.61
CA LYS A 48 -15.89 4.31 12.47
C LYS A 48 -15.47 3.48 13.67
N TYR A 49 -14.65 2.46 13.45
CA TYR A 49 -14.23 1.51 14.46
C TYR A 49 -12.87 1.83 15.11
N LYS A 50 -12.23 2.95 14.73
CA LYS A 50 -10.89 3.36 15.20
C LYS A 50 -9.86 2.25 14.98
N LEU A 51 -9.83 1.71 13.78
CA LEU A 51 -8.87 0.70 13.32
C LEU A 51 -7.75 1.36 12.50
N GLU A 52 -6.61 0.71 12.45
CA GLU A 52 -5.55 1.00 11.48
C GLU A 52 -5.79 0.21 10.19
N VAL A 53 -5.14 0.61 9.12
CA VAL A 53 -5.22 -0.06 7.81
C VAL A 53 -3.82 -0.43 7.35
N ASP A 54 -3.66 -1.64 6.82
CA ASP A 54 -2.46 -2.11 6.11
C ASP A 54 -2.81 -2.47 4.67
N LEU A 55 -2.12 -1.87 3.71
CA LEU A 55 -2.35 -2.06 2.29
C LEU A 55 -1.12 -2.61 1.59
N HIS A 56 -1.28 -3.72 0.87
CA HIS A 56 -0.35 -4.06 -0.20
C HIS A 56 -0.60 -3.10 -1.36
N ILE A 57 0.35 -2.23 -1.66
CA ILE A 57 0.14 -1.11 -2.58
C ILE A 57 1.34 -0.94 -3.52
N ASP A 58 1.02 -0.61 -4.77
CA ASP A 58 2.04 -0.33 -5.78
C ASP A 58 3.07 -1.47 -5.95
N GLU A 59 2.66 -2.72 -5.72
CA GLU A 59 3.43 -3.92 -6.00
C GLU A 59 3.35 -4.27 -7.48
N SER A 60 3.97 -3.44 -8.30
CA SER A 60 3.88 -3.55 -9.76
C SER A 60 5.01 -2.76 -10.43
N SER A 61 5.28 -3.06 -11.70
CA SER A 61 6.05 -2.20 -12.60
C SER A 61 5.15 -1.38 -13.54
N ILE A 62 3.83 -1.54 -13.43
CA ILE A 62 2.82 -0.87 -14.27
C ILE A 62 2.21 0.28 -13.47
N GLU A 63 1.91 1.40 -14.13
CA GLU A 63 1.26 2.57 -13.53
C GLU A 63 1.95 3.07 -12.24
N PRO A 64 3.23 3.45 -12.31
CA PRO A 64 4.03 3.76 -11.13
C PRO A 64 3.38 4.78 -10.20
N GLY A 65 3.25 4.41 -8.92
CA GLY A 65 2.75 5.28 -7.86
C GLY A 65 1.27 5.65 -7.97
N LEU A 66 0.52 5.04 -8.89
CA LEU A 66 -0.90 5.37 -9.07
C LEU A 66 -1.74 4.89 -7.88
N GLY A 67 -1.43 3.73 -7.30
CA GLY A 67 -2.08 3.24 -6.09
C GLY A 67 -1.93 4.24 -4.92
N MET A 68 -0.72 4.73 -4.67
CA MET A 68 -0.46 5.73 -3.65
C MET A 68 -1.19 7.05 -3.92
N LYS A 69 -1.27 7.50 -5.17
CA LYS A 69 -2.04 8.69 -5.55
C LYS A 69 -3.54 8.51 -5.27
N ILE A 70 -4.10 7.35 -5.62
CA ILE A 70 -5.50 7.01 -5.35
C ILE A 70 -5.76 7.00 -3.84
N LEU A 71 -4.91 6.35 -3.05
CA LEU A 71 -5.01 6.32 -1.60
C LEU A 71 -5.02 7.72 -1.00
N LEU A 72 -4.04 8.55 -1.35
CA LEU A 72 -3.92 9.91 -0.82
C LEU A 72 -5.10 10.79 -1.22
N ASN A 73 -5.56 10.72 -2.49
CA ASN A 73 -6.75 11.45 -2.94
C ASN A 73 -7.99 11.02 -2.15
N THR A 74 -8.14 9.73 -1.87
CA THR A 74 -9.28 9.20 -1.10
C THR A 74 -9.22 9.66 0.36
N ILE A 75 -8.06 9.58 1.02
CA ILE A 75 -7.86 10.09 2.39
C ILE A 75 -8.17 11.58 2.48
N GLU A 76 -7.71 12.36 1.52
CA GLU A 76 -7.93 13.81 1.46
C GLU A 76 -9.42 14.13 1.25
N LYS A 77 -10.07 13.46 0.30
CA LYS A 77 -11.51 13.62 0.03
C LYS A 77 -12.38 13.28 1.24
N LEU A 78 -12.03 12.23 1.98
CA LEU A 78 -12.77 11.79 3.18
C LEU A 78 -12.39 12.58 4.43
N ASN A 79 -11.43 13.49 4.35
CA ASN A 79 -10.82 14.12 5.51
C ASN A 79 -10.53 13.12 6.63
N SER A 80 -9.84 12.02 6.25
CA SER A 80 -9.58 10.88 7.13
C SER A 80 -8.27 11.06 7.87
N ASN A 81 -8.25 10.65 9.15
CA ASN A 81 -7.06 10.59 10.02
C ASN A 81 -6.70 9.14 10.36
N VAL A 82 -7.22 8.18 9.61
CA VAL A 82 -6.89 6.77 9.77
C VAL A 82 -5.40 6.58 9.53
N LYS A 83 -4.74 5.85 10.43
CA LYS A 83 -3.35 5.46 10.23
C LYS A 83 -3.29 4.38 9.16
N VAL A 84 -2.46 4.59 8.17
CA VAL A 84 -2.28 3.63 7.06
C VAL A 84 -0.81 3.25 6.94
N THR A 85 -0.57 1.95 6.91
CA THR A 85 0.71 1.34 6.54
C THR A 85 0.60 0.84 5.10
N CYS A 86 1.63 1.09 4.31
CA CYS A 86 1.70 0.75 2.89
C CYS A 86 2.84 -0.24 2.67
N SER A 87 2.50 -1.51 2.51
CA SER A 87 3.46 -2.57 2.18
C SER A 87 3.83 -2.53 0.70
N HIS A 88 5.02 -2.96 0.35
CA HIS A 88 5.69 -2.89 -0.96
C HIS A 88 6.04 -1.47 -1.39
N SER A 89 5.08 -0.69 -1.89
CA SER A 89 5.33 0.65 -2.45
C SER A 89 6.47 0.68 -3.49
N SER A 90 6.65 -0.42 -4.19
CA SER A 90 7.84 -0.69 -5.01
C SER A 90 7.86 0.14 -6.30
N SER A 91 6.69 0.35 -6.92
CA SER A 91 6.61 1.13 -8.17
C SER A 91 6.97 2.60 -7.99
N LEU A 92 7.01 3.11 -6.75
CA LEU A 92 7.44 4.49 -6.47
C LEU A 92 8.88 4.76 -6.94
N LEU A 93 9.73 3.73 -7.00
CA LEU A 93 11.09 3.85 -7.55
C LEU A 93 11.12 4.27 -9.02
N LEU A 94 10.07 3.98 -9.77
CA LEU A 94 9.98 4.27 -11.21
C LEU A 94 9.48 5.68 -11.51
N LEU A 95 9.09 6.44 -10.49
CA LEU A 95 8.70 7.84 -10.64
C LEU A 95 9.91 8.73 -10.89
N LYS A 96 9.70 9.85 -11.59
CA LYS A 96 10.70 10.91 -11.68
C LYS A 96 10.91 11.54 -10.29
N ASP A 97 12.14 11.97 -9.99
CA ASP A 97 12.49 12.52 -8.67
C ASP A 97 11.55 13.62 -8.19
N ALA A 98 11.19 14.56 -9.06
CA ALA A 98 10.28 15.66 -8.71
C ALA A 98 8.85 15.17 -8.39
N GLU A 99 8.40 14.11 -9.04
CA GLU A 99 7.09 13.50 -8.79
C GLU A 99 7.10 12.71 -7.48
N LEU A 100 8.13 11.90 -7.27
CA LEU A 100 8.33 11.16 -6.03
C LEU A 100 8.40 12.10 -4.82
N THR A 101 9.15 13.22 -4.93
CA THR A 101 9.26 14.21 -3.85
C THR A 101 7.89 14.77 -3.49
N LYS A 102 7.09 15.22 -4.46
CA LYS A 102 5.74 15.75 -4.21
C LYS A 102 4.81 14.70 -3.58
N LEU A 103 4.92 13.46 -4.03
CA LEU A 103 4.13 12.36 -3.49
C LEU A 103 4.52 12.06 -2.04
N ALA A 104 5.83 12.00 -1.76
CA ALA A 104 6.37 11.77 -0.43
C ALA A 104 5.97 12.88 0.56
N GLU A 105 5.96 14.14 0.14
CA GLU A 105 5.44 15.25 0.97
C GLU A 105 3.98 15.05 1.37
N ARG A 106 3.14 14.56 0.46
CA ARG A 106 1.73 14.24 0.77
C ARG A 106 1.63 13.04 1.71
N MET A 107 2.43 12.01 1.50
CA MET A 107 2.51 10.84 2.37
C MET A 107 2.88 11.26 3.80
N TYR A 108 3.90 12.10 3.95
CA TYR A 108 4.32 12.64 5.24
C TYR A 108 3.18 13.40 5.95
N LYS A 109 2.51 14.33 5.25
CA LYS A 109 1.38 15.09 5.79
C LYS A 109 0.21 14.22 6.25
N LYS A 110 0.06 13.02 5.68
CA LYS A 110 -0.97 12.06 6.04
C LYS A 110 -0.48 10.95 6.97
N ASN A 111 0.75 11.06 7.47
CA ASN A 111 1.38 10.10 8.37
C ASN A 111 1.34 8.66 7.84
N ILE A 112 1.57 8.52 6.54
CA ILE A 112 1.68 7.22 5.88
C ILE A 112 2.99 6.56 6.31
N LYS A 113 2.92 5.29 6.70
CA LYS A 113 4.08 4.44 6.95
C LYS A 113 4.30 3.50 5.76
N VAL A 114 5.53 3.06 5.59
CA VAL A 114 5.89 2.12 4.51
C VAL A 114 6.59 0.91 5.10
N ILE A 115 6.25 -0.28 4.62
CA ILE A 115 7.02 -1.50 4.83
C ILE A 115 7.62 -1.91 3.48
N ALA A 116 8.91 -1.73 3.34
CA ALA A 116 9.63 -2.18 2.16
C ALA A 116 9.87 -3.70 2.23
N LEU A 117 9.62 -4.40 1.12
CA LEU A 117 9.70 -5.85 1.02
C LEU A 117 10.66 -6.24 -0.13
N PRO A 118 11.96 -5.90 -0.02
CA PRO A 118 12.89 -5.95 -1.13
C PRO A 118 13.10 -7.37 -1.67
N LEU A 119 13.19 -8.37 -0.82
CA LEU A 119 13.48 -9.74 -1.23
C LEU A 119 12.36 -10.29 -2.13
N THR A 120 11.12 -10.18 -1.69
CA THR A 120 9.95 -10.61 -2.46
C THR A 120 9.79 -9.80 -3.74
N ASN A 121 9.94 -8.47 -3.69
CA ASN A 121 9.82 -7.65 -4.88
C ASN A 121 10.88 -8.00 -5.93
N PHE A 122 12.14 -8.23 -5.55
CA PHE A 122 13.18 -8.69 -6.46
C PHE A 122 12.87 -10.06 -7.05
N TRP A 123 12.26 -10.93 -6.29
CA TRP A 123 11.93 -12.26 -6.75
C TRP A 123 10.70 -12.30 -7.65
N LEU A 124 9.60 -11.66 -7.24
CA LEU A 124 8.31 -11.78 -7.92
C LEU A 124 8.16 -10.85 -9.12
N LEU A 125 8.62 -9.59 -9.01
CA LEU A 125 8.36 -8.60 -10.02
C LEU A 125 9.18 -8.86 -11.29
N ASN A 126 8.48 -8.93 -12.42
CA ASN A 126 9.06 -9.04 -13.75
C ASN A 126 10.15 -10.13 -13.90
N ARG A 127 9.90 -11.32 -13.37
CA ARG A 127 10.83 -12.45 -13.40
C ARG A 127 11.33 -12.82 -14.79
N GLN A 128 10.52 -12.59 -15.83
CA GLN A 128 10.88 -12.85 -17.23
C GLN A 128 11.61 -11.68 -17.89
N GLY A 129 11.67 -10.53 -17.22
CA GLY A 129 12.36 -9.35 -17.71
C GLY A 129 13.88 -9.53 -17.67
N LYS A 130 14.56 -9.06 -18.72
CA LYS A 130 16.02 -9.12 -18.84
C LYS A 130 16.74 -8.05 -18.02
N ASN A 131 16.01 -7.09 -17.44
CA ASN A 131 16.56 -5.89 -16.81
C ASN A 131 16.09 -5.79 -15.34
N THR A 132 17.03 -5.51 -14.43
CA THR A 132 16.76 -5.30 -13.01
C THR A 132 15.94 -4.02 -12.73
N ILE A 133 15.98 -3.02 -13.60
CA ILE A 133 15.19 -1.78 -13.49
C ILE A 133 13.70 -2.07 -13.45
N SER A 134 13.25 -3.14 -14.10
CA SER A 134 11.85 -3.54 -14.10
C SER A 134 11.43 -4.36 -12.87
N ARG A 135 12.32 -4.52 -11.89
CA ARG A 135 12.05 -5.15 -10.58
C ARG A 135 12.21 -4.10 -9.48
N PRO A 136 11.28 -3.14 -9.40
CA PRO A 136 11.42 -2.06 -8.45
C PRO A 136 11.27 -2.54 -7.01
N VAL A 137 11.94 -1.84 -6.12
CA VAL A 137 11.74 -1.91 -4.66
C VAL A 137 11.37 -0.53 -4.14
N ALA A 138 10.79 -0.45 -2.95
CA ALA A 138 10.48 0.86 -2.37
C ALA A 138 11.72 1.77 -2.36
N PRO A 139 11.61 3.06 -2.73
CA PRO A 139 12.73 4.01 -2.73
C PRO A 139 13.06 4.47 -1.30
N ILE A 140 13.57 3.55 -0.46
CA ILE A 140 13.73 3.71 0.98
C ILE A 140 14.44 5.02 1.34
N LYS A 141 15.59 5.29 0.71
CA LYS A 141 16.39 6.50 1.02
C LYS A 141 15.64 7.80 0.72
N GLN A 142 14.88 7.84 -0.38
CA GLN A 142 14.10 9.02 -0.77
C GLN A 142 12.92 9.21 0.19
N LEU A 143 12.24 8.13 0.59
CA LEU A 143 11.15 8.18 1.56
C LEU A 143 11.64 8.64 2.94
N GLN A 144 12.76 8.10 3.42
CA GLN A 144 13.37 8.52 4.69
C GLN A 144 13.82 9.98 4.67
N LYS A 145 14.36 10.49 3.56
CA LYS A 145 14.66 11.92 3.38
C LYS A 145 13.43 12.82 3.49
N ALA A 146 12.25 12.29 3.15
CA ALA A 146 10.97 12.97 3.30
C ALA A 146 10.34 12.72 4.70
N PHE A 147 11.09 12.17 5.66
CA PHE A 147 10.64 11.85 7.01
C PHE A 147 9.51 10.82 7.10
N ILE A 148 9.39 9.95 6.10
CA ILE A 148 8.46 8.84 6.15
C ILE A 148 9.09 7.71 6.97
N ASP A 149 8.29 7.15 7.89
CA ASP A 149 8.65 5.97 8.66
C ASP A 149 8.67 4.74 7.73
N VAL A 150 9.86 4.16 7.53
CA VAL A 150 10.07 3.01 6.65
C VAL A 150 10.66 1.85 7.44
N SER A 151 9.91 0.77 7.52
CA SER A 151 10.36 -0.53 8.02
C SER A 151 10.71 -1.47 6.87
N ILE A 152 11.44 -2.55 7.15
CA ILE A 152 11.78 -3.60 6.19
C ILE A 152 11.23 -4.92 6.71
N GLY A 153 10.62 -5.69 5.82
CA GLY A 153 10.10 -7.02 6.10
C GLY A 153 10.56 -8.05 5.06
N SER A 154 10.34 -9.32 5.37
CA SER A 154 10.65 -10.45 4.48
C SER A 154 9.54 -10.71 3.47
N ASP A 155 8.26 -10.50 3.88
CA ASP A 155 7.06 -10.90 3.15
C ASP A 155 6.98 -12.43 3.02
N ASN A 156 6.96 -12.98 1.80
CA ASN A 156 6.91 -14.42 1.56
C ASN A 156 8.15 -15.15 2.10
N VAL A 157 7.94 -16.24 2.83
CA VAL A 157 9.01 -17.03 3.46
C VAL A 157 8.71 -18.51 3.27
N GLN A 158 9.58 -19.20 2.52
CA GLN A 158 9.49 -20.65 2.28
C GLN A 158 8.10 -21.12 1.82
N ASP A 159 7.47 -20.35 0.97
CA ASP A 159 6.16 -20.62 0.41
C ASP A 159 6.23 -20.75 -1.13
N PRO A 160 5.13 -21.11 -1.82
CA PRO A 160 5.12 -21.26 -3.28
C PRO A 160 5.53 -19.99 -4.05
N TRP A 161 5.37 -18.81 -3.47
CA TRP A 161 5.71 -17.54 -4.11
C TRP A 161 7.19 -17.19 -3.96
N TYR A 162 7.78 -17.48 -2.79
CA TYR A 162 9.19 -17.26 -2.54
C TYR A 162 9.79 -18.43 -1.72
N PRO A 163 10.17 -19.52 -2.38
CA PRO A 163 10.63 -20.76 -1.72
C PRO A 163 12.00 -20.61 -1.01
N PHE A 164 12.74 -19.57 -1.28
CA PHE A 164 14.08 -19.32 -0.69
C PHE A 164 14.07 -18.25 0.41
N GLY A 165 12.91 -17.67 0.74
CA GLY A 165 12.78 -16.66 1.79
C GLY A 165 13.10 -17.21 3.18
N ASN A 166 13.75 -16.43 4.01
CA ASN A 166 14.07 -16.71 5.41
C ASN A 166 13.92 -15.45 6.28
#